data_7f4166d3859eb872c920c3b7e5c47f35
#
_entry.id   7f4166d3859eb872c920c3b7e5c47f35
#
_cell.length_a   1.000
_cell.length_b   1.000
_cell.length_c   1.000
_cell.angle_alpha   90.00
_cell.angle_beta   90.00
_cell.angle_gamma   90.00
#
_symmetry.space_group_name_H-M   'P 1'
#
loop_
_entity.id
_entity.type
_entity.pdbx_description
1 polymer ?
#
loop_
_entity_poly.entity_id
_entity_poly.type
_entity_poly.pdbx_seq_one_letter_code
_entity_poly.pdbx_strand_id
1 'polypeptide(L)'
;CPLAATLLVQKVWLRQPTGIGWKVQGKRWFWLAAWFGPAVLTLLGAVLYFAVFPSRLDFSGSWLVAAYGGEMDAQTLRSQLGVSTLSYLLQNGLFAVLLAPAINMFPALGEEVGWRGYMMPRLKERFGLLNGRLLGGVVWGVWHWPLMLLVGYEYGTNYLGAPDPTGRRQR
;
A
#
# COMPACT_ATOMS: atom_id res chain seq x y z
N CYS A 1 -14.51 -4.86 5.27
CA CYS A 1 -13.36 -4.64 6.17
C CYS A 1 -13.18 -5.86 7.09
N PRO A 2 -11.98 -6.47 7.15
CA PRO A 2 -11.72 -7.68 7.96
C PRO A 2 -12.05 -7.51 9.46
N LEU A 3 -11.81 -6.33 10.03
CA LEU A 3 -12.21 -6.01 11.41
C LEU A 3 -13.73 -6.16 11.60
N ALA A 4 -14.52 -5.58 10.70
CA ALA A 4 -15.98 -5.65 10.80
C ALA A 4 -16.49 -7.10 10.72
N ALA A 5 -15.93 -7.90 9.80
CA ALA A 5 -16.24 -9.33 9.70
C ALA A 5 -15.88 -10.09 10.98
N THR A 6 -14.70 -9.81 11.56
CA THR A 6 -14.26 -10.41 12.82
C THR A 6 -15.21 -10.07 13.97
N LEU A 7 -15.58 -8.79 14.11
CA LEU A 7 -16.50 -8.35 15.17
C LEU A 7 -17.88 -8.98 15.00
N LEU A 8 -18.38 -9.05 13.77
CA LEU A 8 -19.68 -9.66 13.48
C LEU A 8 -19.67 -11.14 13.83
N VAL A 9 -18.67 -11.90 13.39
CA VAL A 9 -18.55 -13.32 13.68
C VAL A 9 -18.41 -13.56 15.19
N GLN A 10 -17.54 -12.83 15.87
CA GLN A 10 -17.30 -13.03 17.31
C GLN A 10 -18.48 -12.62 18.17
N LYS A 11 -19.05 -11.42 17.94
CA LYS A 11 -20.13 -10.90 18.81
C LYS A 11 -21.50 -11.47 18.47
N VAL A 12 -21.84 -11.60 17.18
CA VAL A 12 -23.16 -11.97 16.72
C VAL A 12 -23.31 -13.49 16.59
N TRP A 13 -22.36 -14.12 15.90
CA TRP A 13 -22.47 -15.56 15.61
C TRP A 13 -21.97 -16.42 16.77
N LEU A 14 -20.72 -16.19 17.24
CA LEU A 14 -20.12 -17.02 18.29
C LEU A 14 -20.46 -16.56 19.71
N ARG A 15 -20.96 -15.35 19.85
CA ARG A 15 -21.26 -14.70 21.16
C ARG A 15 -20.11 -14.76 22.14
N GLN A 16 -18.87 -14.67 21.63
CA GLN A 16 -17.64 -14.70 22.41
C GLN A 16 -17.09 -13.29 22.60
N PRO A 17 -16.39 -13.03 23.72
CA PRO A 17 -15.68 -11.77 23.88
C PRO A 17 -14.60 -11.63 22.78
N THR A 18 -14.45 -10.42 22.29
CA THR A 18 -13.40 -10.11 21.31
C THR A 18 -12.05 -10.16 22.03
N GLY A 19 -11.35 -11.28 21.95
CA GLY A 19 -10.01 -11.47 22.52
C GLY A 19 -8.91 -10.72 21.78
N ILE A 20 -9.19 -9.48 21.31
CA ILE A 20 -8.24 -8.63 20.63
C ILE A 20 -7.31 -8.02 21.68
N GLY A 21 -6.10 -8.54 21.76
CA GLY A 21 -5.08 -8.02 22.66
C GLY A 21 -4.46 -6.73 22.14
N TRP A 22 -4.97 -5.60 22.59
CA TRP A 22 -4.40 -4.27 22.30
C TRP A 22 -3.22 -3.98 23.23
N LYS A 23 -2.15 -4.77 23.15
CA LYS A 23 -0.93 -4.52 23.92
C LYS A 23 0.13 -3.95 22.98
N VAL A 24 0.46 -2.69 23.19
CA VAL A 24 1.63 -2.07 22.56
C VAL A 24 2.87 -2.67 23.21
N GLN A 25 3.55 -3.54 22.48
CA GLN A 25 4.75 -4.24 22.94
C GLN A 25 5.94 -3.89 22.05
N GLY A 26 7.13 -3.94 22.61
CA GLY A 26 8.38 -3.76 21.89
C GLY A 26 9.18 -2.54 22.34
N LYS A 27 10.44 -2.52 21.94
CA LYS A 27 11.34 -1.39 22.23
C LYS A 27 10.99 -0.20 21.31
N ARG A 28 11.12 1.03 21.80
CA ARG A 28 10.78 2.25 21.04
C ARG A 28 11.46 2.34 19.68
N TRP A 29 12.67 1.85 19.53
CA TRP A 29 13.39 1.89 18.28
C TRP A 29 12.73 1.03 17.16
N PHE A 30 12.02 -0.06 17.51
CA PHE A 30 11.23 -0.84 16.53
C PHE A 30 10.11 -0.02 15.91
N TRP A 31 9.49 0.87 16.69
CA TRP A 31 8.45 1.77 16.19
C TRP A 31 9.02 2.79 15.23
N LEU A 32 10.19 3.36 15.56
CA LEU A 32 10.91 4.26 14.66
C LEU A 32 11.35 3.55 13.39
N ALA A 33 11.87 2.34 13.49
CA ALA A 33 12.26 1.54 12.34
C ALA A 33 11.06 1.16 11.46
N ALA A 34 9.92 0.82 12.05
CA ALA A 34 8.70 0.53 11.31
C ALA A 34 8.12 1.78 10.62
N TRP A 35 8.25 2.95 11.25
CA TRP A 35 7.76 4.22 10.68
C TRP A 35 8.64 4.73 9.55
N PHE A 36 9.94 4.81 9.76
CA PHE A 36 10.89 5.43 8.83
C PHE A 36 11.60 4.42 7.91
N GLY A 37 11.65 3.15 8.31
CA GLY A 37 12.34 2.08 7.55
C GLY A 37 11.88 1.97 6.09
N PRO A 38 10.58 1.94 5.80
CA PRO A 38 10.09 1.92 4.42
C PRO A 38 10.57 3.09 3.57
N ALA A 39 10.58 4.31 4.14
CA ALA A 39 11.08 5.51 3.45
C ALA A 39 12.58 5.41 3.15
N VAL A 40 13.38 4.96 4.11
CA VAL A 40 14.82 4.73 3.93
C VAL A 40 15.07 3.69 2.85
N LEU A 41 14.36 2.55 2.88
CA LEU A 41 14.51 1.49 1.88
C LEU A 41 14.09 1.97 0.49
N THR A 42 13.03 2.75 0.38
CA THR A 42 12.59 3.35 -0.89
C THR A 42 13.64 4.30 -1.45
N LEU A 43 14.21 5.17 -0.61
CA LEU A 43 15.27 6.08 -1.03
C LEU A 43 16.53 5.33 -1.48
N LEU A 44 16.96 4.31 -0.72
CA LEU A 44 18.08 3.46 -1.12
C LEU A 44 17.80 2.73 -2.43
N GLY A 45 16.60 2.20 -2.60
CA GLY A 45 16.16 1.56 -3.85
C GLY A 45 16.19 2.54 -5.03
N ALA A 46 15.72 3.77 -4.84
CA ALA A 46 15.77 4.82 -5.86
C ALA A 46 17.21 5.19 -6.23
N VAL A 47 18.08 5.38 -5.24
CA VAL A 47 19.51 5.66 -5.47
C VAL A 47 20.17 4.54 -6.27
N LEU A 48 19.95 3.28 -5.88
CA LEU A 48 20.49 2.12 -6.61
C LEU A 48 19.92 2.04 -8.03
N TYR A 49 18.61 2.25 -8.20
CA TYR A 49 17.98 2.23 -9.51
C TYR A 49 18.58 3.27 -10.45
N PHE A 50 18.70 4.53 -10.02
CA PHE A 50 19.25 5.60 -10.84
C PHE A 50 20.77 5.51 -11.00
N ALA A 51 21.49 4.85 -10.08
CA ALA A 51 22.91 4.53 -10.30
C ALA A 51 23.10 3.52 -11.42
N VAL A 52 22.20 2.54 -11.56
CA VAL A 52 22.22 1.54 -12.64
C VAL A 52 21.64 2.10 -13.95
N PHE A 53 20.60 2.94 -13.86
CA PHE A 53 19.88 3.51 -15.00
C PHE A 53 19.86 5.04 -14.97
N PRO A 54 21.02 5.72 -15.12
CA PRO A 54 21.09 7.18 -15.01
C PRO A 54 20.26 7.92 -16.05
N SER A 55 20.05 7.33 -17.23
CA SER A 55 19.19 7.90 -18.28
C SER A 55 17.70 7.97 -17.93
N ARG A 56 17.27 7.30 -16.88
CA ARG A 56 15.89 7.34 -16.39
C ARG A 56 15.65 8.45 -15.37
N LEU A 57 16.72 9.11 -14.92
CA LEU A 57 16.62 10.24 -13.99
C LEU A 57 16.12 11.47 -14.74
N ASP A 58 14.88 11.87 -14.48
CA ASP A 58 14.24 12.99 -15.15
C ASP A 58 13.89 14.10 -14.14
N PHE A 59 14.56 15.23 -14.28
CA PHE A 59 14.28 16.45 -13.51
C PHE A 59 13.36 17.43 -14.25
N SER A 60 12.97 17.14 -15.49
CA SER A 60 12.09 18.02 -16.28
C SER A 60 10.66 18.07 -15.71
N GLY A 61 10.25 17.03 -15.00
CA GLY A 61 8.89 16.87 -14.49
C GLY A 61 7.92 16.28 -15.51
N SER A 62 8.40 15.69 -16.60
CA SER A 62 7.55 15.02 -17.61
C SER A 62 6.72 13.88 -17.00
N TRP A 63 7.28 13.19 -16.00
CA TRP A 63 6.57 12.17 -15.22
C TRP A 63 5.36 12.73 -14.46
N LEU A 64 5.42 14.00 -14.02
CA LEU A 64 4.32 14.67 -13.34
C LEU A 64 3.15 14.89 -14.30
N VAL A 65 3.44 15.35 -15.52
CA VAL A 65 2.44 15.47 -16.59
C VAL A 65 1.79 14.11 -16.88
N ALA A 66 2.58 13.06 -16.97
CA ALA A 66 2.07 11.71 -17.19
C ALA A 66 1.15 11.24 -16.04
N ALA A 67 1.49 11.57 -14.80
CA ALA A 67 0.69 11.22 -13.61
C ALA A 67 -0.66 11.95 -13.56
N TYR A 68 -0.73 13.18 -14.08
CA TYR A 68 -1.96 13.97 -14.13
C TYR A 68 -2.75 13.82 -15.43
N GLY A 69 -2.51 12.79 -16.22
CA GLY A 69 -3.34 12.44 -17.38
C GLY A 69 -2.81 12.90 -18.73
N GLY A 70 -1.68 13.58 -18.79
CA GLY A 70 -0.96 13.88 -20.04
C GLY A 70 -1.59 14.92 -20.95
N GLU A 71 -2.66 15.61 -20.52
CA GLU A 71 -3.38 16.61 -21.32
C GLU A 71 -2.78 18.03 -21.20
N MET A 72 -1.93 18.27 -20.20
CA MET A 72 -1.26 19.55 -19.98
C MET A 72 0.25 19.42 -20.17
N ASP A 73 0.90 20.46 -20.68
CA ASP A 73 2.36 20.53 -20.66
C ASP A 73 2.90 20.78 -19.24
N ALA A 74 4.19 20.44 -19.01
CA ALA A 74 4.81 20.53 -17.68
C ALA A 74 4.84 21.96 -17.12
N GLN A 75 4.92 22.98 -17.97
CA GLN A 75 4.99 24.37 -17.56
C GLN A 75 3.62 24.88 -17.10
N THR A 76 2.58 24.56 -17.84
CA THR A 76 1.19 24.88 -17.49
C THR A 76 0.79 24.19 -16.19
N LEU A 77 1.12 22.91 -16.03
CA LEU A 77 0.85 22.16 -14.78
C LEU A 77 1.55 22.80 -13.58
N ARG A 78 2.82 23.18 -13.72
CA ARG A 78 3.57 23.85 -12.64
C ARG A 78 2.95 25.21 -12.28
N SER A 79 2.53 26.00 -13.28
CA SER A 79 1.87 27.28 -13.03
C SER A 79 0.54 27.14 -12.32
N GLN A 80 -0.24 26.12 -12.66
CA GLN A 80 -1.51 25.81 -12.00
C GLN A 80 -1.33 25.30 -10.57
N LEU A 81 -0.35 24.45 -10.34
CA LEU A 81 -0.01 23.96 -8.99
C LEU A 81 0.65 25.04 -8.13
N GLY A 82 1.17 26.11 -8.73
CA GLY A 82 1.87 27.18 -8.02
C GLY A 82 3.18 26.75 -7.35
N VAL A 83 3.71 25.58 -7.73
CA VAL A 83 4.90 24.99 -7.08
C VAL A 83 5.92 24.50 -8.11
N SER A 84 7.21 24.59 -7.76
CA SER A 84 8.25 23.97 -8.56
C SER A 84 8.22 22.44 -8.39
N THR A 85 8.83 21.71 -9.35
CA THR A 85 8.97 20.24 -9.24
C THR A 85 9.65 19.82 -7.93
N LEU A 86 10.66 20.55 -7.49
CA LEU A 86 11.33 20.27 -6.21
C LEU A 86 10.40 20.48 -5.02
N SER A 87 9.66 21.60 -4.99
CA SER A 87 8.67 21.86 -3.92
C SER A 87 7.59 20.78 -3.88
N TYR A 88 7.10 20.34 -5.04
CA TYR A 88 6.14 19.25 -5.13
C TYR A 88 6.71 17.94 -4.54
N LEU A 89 7.93 17.57 -4.93
CA LEU A 89 8.59 16.36 -4.42
C LEU A 89 8.81 16.43 -2.90
N LEU A 90 9.26 17.58 -2.39
CA LEU A 90 9.47 17.77 -0.97
C LEU A 90 8.16 17.68 -0.17
N GLN A 91 7.11 18.35 -0.64
CA GLN A 91 5.79 18.31 0.03
C GLN A 91 5.23 16.90 0.05
N ASN A 92 5.23 16.20 -1.10
CA ASN A 92 4.74 14.83 -1.17
C ASN A 92 5.62 13.86 -0.37
N GLY A 93 6.94 14.02 -0.40
CA GLY A 93 7.86 13.23 0.39
C GLY A 93 7.64 13.41 1.90
N LEU A 94 7.49 14.65 2.37
CA LEU A 94 7.16 14.94 3.77
C LEU A 94 5.79 14.36 4.15
N PHE A 95 4.79 14.52 3.31
CA PHE A 95 3.47 13.91 3.52
C PHE A 95 3.57 12.38 3.61
N ALA A 96 4.26 11.74 2.66
CA ALA A 96 4.43 10.29 2.61
C ALA A 96 5.17 9.72 3.83
N VAL A 97 6.13 10.46 4.38
CA VAL A 97 6.92 10.01 5.54
C VAL A 97 6.23 10.32 6.86
N LEU A 98 5.60 11.47 6.99
CA LEU A 98 5.08 11.95 8.28
C LEU A 98 3.59 11.68 8.47
N LEU A 99 2.76 11.90 7.46
CA LEU A 99 1.30 11.86 7.59
C LEU A 99 0.68 10.59 7.02
N ALA A 100 1.13 10.13 5.86
CA ALA A 100 0.55 8.95 5.22
C ALA A 100 0.61 7.70 6.11
N PRO A 101 1.69 7.40 6.86
CA PRO A 101 1.70 6.27 7.77
C PRO A 101 0.65 6.37 8.89
N ALA A 102 0.43 7.58 9.43
CA ALA A 102 -0.59 7.80 10.46
C ALA A 102 -2.00 7.58 9.91
N ILE A 103 -2.29 8.10 8.71
CA ILE A 103 -3.59 7.94 8.04
C ILE A 103 -3.84 6.47 7.69
N ASN A 104 -2.85 5.81 7.08
CA ASN A 104 -2.97 4.42 6.66
C ASN A 104 -2.96 3.42 7.83
N MET A 105 -2.50 3.83 9.00
CA MET A 105 -2.52 2.98 10.20
C MET A 105 -3.94 2.51 10.55
N PHE A 106 -4.96 3.34 10.39
CA PHE A 106 -6.33 2.98 10.75
C PHE A 106 -6.90 1.82 9.91
N PRO A 107 -6.92 1.90 8.56
CA PRO A 107 -7.36 0.75 7.75
C PRO A 107 -6.44 -0.46 7.94
N ALA A 108 -5.12 -0.27 8.04
CA ALA A 108 -4.16 -1.35 8.25
C ALA A 108 -4.40 -2.09 9.58
N LEU A 109 -4.63 -1.38 10.69
CA LEU A 109 -5.00 -2.01 11.96
C LEU A 109 -6.28 -2.82 11.84
N GLY A 110 -7.26 -2.33 11.09
CA GLY A 110 -8.50 -3.06 10.82
C GLY A 110 -8.26 -4.38 10.07
N GLU A 111 -7.31 -4.39 9.15
CA GLU A 111 -6.89 -5.62 8.46
C GLU A 111 -6.08 -6.54 9.37
N GLU A 112 -5.12 -6.03 10.11
CA GLU A 112 -4.29 -6.82 11.02
C GLU A 112 -5.10 -7.55 12.08
N VAL A 113 -6.10 -6.87 12.65
CA VAL A 113 -7.02 -7.49 13.60
C VAL A 113 -7.80 -8.64 12.96
N GLY A 114 -8.29 -8.45 11.75
CA GLY A 114 -9.02 -9.48 11.03
C GLY A 114 -8.14 -10.66 10.62
N TRP A 115 -7.07 -10.36 9.90
CA TRP A 115 -6.20 -11.37 9.33
C TRP A 115 -5.31 -12.04 10.38
N ARG A 116 -4.50 -11.26 11.09
CA ARG A 116 -3.50 -11.79 12.03
C ARG A 116 -4.03 -12.01 13.42
N GLY A 117 -4.98 -11.18 13.86
CA GLY A 117 -5.57 -11.32 15.19
C GLY A 117 -6.63 -12.42 15.27
N TYR A 118 -7.39 -12.66 14.21
CA TYR A 118 -8.50 -13.62 14.24
C TYR A 118 -8.32 -14.82 13.31
N MET A 119 -8.20 -14.61 12.01
CA MET A 119 -8.24 -15.68 11.01
C MET A 119 -7.00 -16.57 11.07
N MET A 120 -5.82 -15.97 11.05
CA MET A 120 -4.56 -16.71 10.95
C MET A 120 -4.29 -17.68 12.12
N PRO A 121 -4.54 -17.33 13.40
CA PRO A 121 -4.43 -18.29 14.49
C PRO A 121 -5.31 -19.51 14.30
N ARG A 122 -6.58 -19.32 13.92
CA ARG A 122 -7.54 -20.41 13.71
C ARG A 122 -7.19 -21.32 12.54
N LEU A 123 -6.70 -20.75 11.46
CA LEU A 123 -6.21 -21.55 10.33
C LEU A 123 -5.00 -22.41 10.72
N LYS A 124 -4.06 -21.85 11.49
CA LYS A 124 -2.90 -22.60 11.98
C LYS A 124 -3.29 -23.72 12.94
N GLU A 125 -4.23 -23.46 13.83
CA GLU A 125 -4.75 -24.45 14.78
C GLU A 125 -5.43 -25.62 14.04
N ARG A 126 -6.24 -25.33 13.03
CA ARG A 126 -7.00 -26.33 12.28
C ARG A 126 -6.20 -27.10 11.22
N PHE A 127 -5.27 -26.44 10.52
CA PHE A 127 -4.59 -26.99 9.35
C PHE A 127 -3.07 -27.13 9.54
N GLY A 128 -2.57 -26.80 10.71
CA GLY A 128 -1.13 -26.75 11.00
C GLY A 128 -0.45 -25.47 10.52
N LEU A 129 0.81 -25.30 10.91
CA LEU A 129 1.53 -24.04 10.72
C LEU A 129 1.70 -23.65 9.24
N LEU A 130 2.12 -24.60 8.41
CA LEU A 130 2.42 -24.34 6.99
C LEU A 130 1.13 -24.17 6.19
N ASN A 131 0.24 -25.16 6.24
CA ASN A 131 -1.03 -25.12 5.48
C ASN A 131 -1.91 -23.94 5.90
N GLY A 132 -1.95 -23.64 7.21
CA GLY A 132 -2.70 -22.49 7.71
C GLY A 132 -2.15 -21.15 7.20
N ARG A 133 -0.83 -21.01 7.06
CA ARG A 133 -0.21 -19.82 6.44
C ARG A 133 -0.49 -19.71 4.95
N LEU A 134 -0.35 -20.82 4.21
CA LEU A 134 -0.63 -20.87 2.78
C LEU A 134 -2.09 -20.53 2.49
N LEU A 135 -3.01 -21.17 3.19
CA LEU A 135 -4.45 -20.92 3.04
C LEU A 135 -4.79 -19.47 3.40
N GLY A 136 -4.21 -18.93 4.48
CA GLY A 136 -4.39 -17.54 4.85
C GLY A 136 -3.89 -16.56 3.80
N GLY A 137 -2.75 -16.86 3.16
CA GLY A 137 -2.22 -16.07 2.04
C GLY A 137 -3.14 -16.11 0.82
N VAL A 138 -3.67 -17.29 0.47
CA VAL A 138 -4.65 -17.44 -0.63
C VAL A 138 -5.91 -16.62 -0.35
N VAL A 139 -6.50 -16.74 0.83
CA VAL A 139 -7.69 -15.98 1.21
C VAL A 139 -7.43 -14.48 1.16
N TRP A 140 -6.29 -14.04 1.66
CA TRP A 140 -5.89 -12.63 1.62
C TRP A 140 -5.72 -12.13 0.18
N GLY A 141 -5.07 -12.90 -0.70
CA GLY A 141 -4.92 -12.57 -2.11
C GLY A 141 -6.26 -12.47 -2.85
N VAL A 142 -7.11 -13.50 -2.70
CA VAL A 142 -8.46 -13.53 -3.32
C VAL A 142 -9.33 -12.36 -2.84
N TRP A 143 -9.17 -11.92 -1.59
CA TRP A 143 -9.91 -10.78 -1.04
C TRP A 143 -9.63 -9.47 -1.79
N HIS A 144 -8.47 -9.31 -2.43
CA HIS A 144 -8.13 -8.14 -3.24
C HIS A 144 -8.70 -8.19 -4.67
N TRP A 145 -9.04 -9.39 -5.18
CA TRP A 145 -9.50 -9.54 -6.56
C TRP A 145 -10.68 -8.64 -6.96
N PRO A 146 -11.72 -8.46 -6.14
CA PRO A 146 -12.81 -7.55 -6.50
C PRO A 146 -12.34 -6.13 -6.79
N LEU A 147 -11.41 -5.60 -6.00
CA LEU A 147 -10.83 -4.27 -6.21
C LEU A 147 -9.98 -4.21 -7.48
N MET A 148 -9.16 -5.24 -7.70
CA MET A 148 -8.29 -5.31 -8.89
C MET A 148 -9.10 -5.49 -10.17
N LEU A 149 -10.11 -6.38 -10.16
CA LEU A 149 -10.87 -6.73 -11.35
C LEU A 149 -12.00 -5.75 -11.69
N LEU A 150 -12.65 -5.16 -10.68
CA LEU A 150 -13.79 -4.28 -10.88
C LEU A 150 -13.42 -2.80 -10.96
N VAL A 151 -12.39 -2.40 -10.22
CA VAL A 151 -11.98 -0.98 -10.10
C VAL A 151 -10.66 -0.71 -10.84
N GLY A 152 -9.96 -1.76 -11.27
CA GLY A 152 -8.64 -1.62 -11.92
C GLY A 152 -7.56 -1.11 -10.97
N TYR A 153 -7.69 -1.38 -9.67
CA TYR A 153 -6.73 -0.96 -8.67
C TYR A 153 -5.34 -1.54 -8.98
N GLU A 154 -4.31 -0.72 -8.95
CA GLU A 154 -2.88 -0.98 -9.25
C GLU A 154 -2.55 -1.16 -10.74
N TYR A 155 -3.34 -1.90 -11.51
CA TYR A 155 -2.98 -2.29 -12.87
C TYR A 155 -3.91 -1.70 -13.96
N GLY A 156 -4.93 -0.92 -13.59
CA GLY A 156 -5.95 -0.49 -14.51
C GLY A 156 -6.63 -1.69 -15.15
N THR A 157 -6.67 -1.75 -16.49
CA THR A 157 -7.19 -2.92 -17.22
C THR A 157 -6.09 -3.93 -17.59
N ASN A 158 -4.84 -3.70 -17.19
CA ASN A 158 -3.74 -4.62 -17.43
C ASN A 158 -3.56 -5.60 -16.28
N TYR A 159 -4.42 -6.61 -16.23
CA TYR A 159 -4.46 -7.60 -15.14
C TYR A 159 -3.22 -8.51 -15.07
N LEU A 160 -2.41 -8.56 -16.13
CA LEU A 160 -1.20 -9.39 -16.17
C LEU A 160 0.05 -8.61 -15.79
N GLY A 161 -0.06 -7.29 -15.56
CA GLY A 161 1.10 -6.44 -15.25
C GLY A 161 2.11 -6.31 -16.39
N ALA A 162 1.77 -6.80 -17.60
CA ALA A 162 2.61 -6.67 -18.78
C ALA A 162 2.49 -5.25 -19.35
N PRO A 163 3.57 -4.68 -19.92
CA PRO A 163 3.45 -3.42 -20.65
C PRO A 163 2.45 -3.58 -21.80
N ASP A 164 1.57 -2.60 -21.96
CA ASP A 164 0.61 -2.59 -23.08
C ASP A 164 1.39 -2.60 -24.40
N PRO A 165 1.32 -3.67 -25.21
CA PRO A 165 2.06 -3.76 -26.46
C PRO A 165 1.56 -2.76 -27.52
N THR A 166 0.38 -2.16 -27.32
CA THR A 166 -0.21 -1.22 -28.28
C THR A 166 0.15 0.23 -28.00
N GLY A 167 0.75 0.53 -26.82
CA GLY A 167 1.07 1.89 -26.40
C GLY A 167 -0.14 2.81 -26.25
N ARG A 168 -1.35 2.28 -26.36
CA ARG A 168 -2.57 3.05 -26.11
C ARG A 168 -2.72 3.25 -24.61
N ARG A 169 -2.37 4.44 -24.16
CA ARG A 169 -2.76 4.88 -22.82
C ARG A 169 -4.29 4.83 -22.76
N GLN A 170 -4.78 4.01 -21.86
CA GLN A 170 -6.20 4.00 -21.60
C GLN A 170 -6.55 5.32 -20.93
N ARG A 171 -7.47 6.03 -21.55
CA ARG A 171 -8.08 7.29 -21.07
C ARG A 171 -9.04 6.98 -19.92
#